data_a6922fbaa961a44b460106b488e8a975
#
_entry.id   a6922fbaa961a44b460106b488e8a975
#
_cell.length_a   1.000
_cell.length_b   1.000
_cell.length_c   1.000
_cell.angle_alpha   90.00
_cell.angle_beta   90.00
_cell.angle_gamma   90.00
#
_symmetry.space_group_name_H-M   'P 1'
#
loop_
_entity.id
_entity.type
_entity.pdbx_description
1 polymer ?
#
loop_
_entity_poly.entity_id
_entity_poly.type
_entity_poly.pdbx_seq_one_letter_code
_entity_poly.pdbx_strand_id
1 'polypeptide(L)'
;MINVMWTKRKLLMLVLVSGCITSFYVSPSVALPNPQERIDYWQQNYSELTEVDDPRVVNAHQIFERVLQAAGTRYGVIPRLFIIKENPFNVVLPISIPDGWVIVSRQVLDMCYESQKEGDDRLAFVLAHEIAHLLDDDFWHMSFFSALSLLEENQNVEQAEVVKEIQGIFAQTAKIEAKELRADERGILFAAMAGYSPFSIVSATKNGKNSFFHEWHELLKVSRLDQSNAISTHPTLSQRSTAVLARLKQVSEQSDLFRIGLLLYQTGKFELAAKAFTEFLRYFPSREVYHNLAATHHQIALNYYQSDPELVKKRLLPFRLPIMADPYTRAAFGITRGRKPNQNDFEQHIDLAIKHYQLAIEQDVNYLLAYQNLASAYLLNNEPYKAIATLQDIVKRLPNNAVLLNILGVGFFLTENPEKAETLLQKAIEINGRFVAAYYNLGKIAYLQGDEAKAHKLWQEFVKIAPDHRWSRHLVSNFNIRATTPASHPTSHPASKQMELMVGVQIGHYLDEIPDSLGKPRTKNFSIGDTAYSLLEYPNGVSIVAEIDEVRIIFVSEKFNVKHTQGINIGSTRKKVISNYGLPTLRLDSTRGQNLLYPQDGISIQLAHDKVISWAVY
;
A
#
# COMPACT_ATOMS: atom_id res chain seq x y z
N MET A 1 24.15 46.94 13.27
CA MET A 1 22.96 46.18 12.88
C MET A 1 23.24 44.66 12.70
N ILE A 2 24.32 44.27 12.06
CA ILE A 2 24.66 42.85 11.83
C ILE A 2 24.82 42.02 13.13
N ASN A 3 25.50 42.57 14.14
CA ASN A 3 25.70 41.86 15.43
C ASN A 3 24.42 41.63 16.25
N VAL A 4 23.43 42.51 16.15
CA VAL A 4 22.17 42.38 16.91
C VAL A 4 21.24 41.35 16.26
N MET A 5 21.30 41.23 14.94
CA MET A 5 20.57 40.18 14.23
C MET A 5 21.16 38.78 14.48
N TRP A 6 22.48 38.69 14.63
CA TRP A 6 23.17 37.42 14.88
C TRP A 6 22.85 36.87 16.27
N THR A 7 22.84 37.70 17.30
CA THR A 7 22.44 37.32 18.68
C THR A 7 20.99 36.86 18.77
N LYS A 8 20.06 37.45 18.01
CA LYS A 8 18.66 37.00 17.97
C LYS A 8 18.50 35.63 17.29
N ARG A 9 19.25 35.36 16.24
CA ARG A 9 19.27 34.07 15.55
C ARG A 9 19.67 32.93 16.48
N LYS A 10 20.71 33.16 17.27
CA LYS A 10 21.26 32.16 18.19
C LYS A 10 20.37 31.93 19.42
N LEU A 11 19.74 32.98 19.93
CA LEU A 11 18.80 32.89 21.06
C LEU A 11 17.56 32.06 20.68
N LEU A 12 17.06 32.17 19.43
CA LEU A 12 15.91 31.43 18.98
C LEU A 12 16.23 29.92 18.79
N MET A 13 17.45 29.60 18.35
CA MET A 13 17.90 28.23 18.24
C MET A 13 18.08 27.59 19.63
N LEU A 14 18.57 28.29 20.61
CA LEU A 14 18.67 27.84 21.99
C LEU A 14 17.29 27.56 22.60
N VAL A 15 16.28 28.40 22.32
CA VAL A 15 14.90 28.20 22.79
C VAL A 15 14.24 27.00 22.13
N LEU A 16 14.52 26.75 20.84
CA LEU A 16 13.98 25.59 20.11
C LEU A 16 14.42 24.25 20.71
N VAL A 17 15.60 24.24 21.29
CA VAL A 17 16.23 23.01 21.80
C VAL A 17 16.04 22.82 23.29
N SER A 18 15.99 23.92 24.09
CA SER A 18 15.65 23.83 25.50
C SER A 18 14.36 23.08 25.76
N GLY A 19 13.46 23.08 24.77
CA GLY A 19 12.19 22.40 24.85
C GLY A 19 12.23 20.86 24.73
N CYS A 20 13.27 20.29 24.16
CA CYS A 20 13.43 18.83 24.11
C CYS A 20 14.15 18.27 25.34
N ILE A 21 14.90 19.10 26.07
CA ILE A 21 15.67 18.72 27.27
C ILE A 21 14.81 18.74 28.53
N THR A 22 13.72 19.53 28.56
CA THR A 22 12.92 19.80 29.77
C THR A 22 12.01 18.65 30.22
N SER A 23 12.03 17.51 29.58
CA SER A 23 11.34 16.32 30.14
C SER A 23 12.01 15.77 31.41
N PHE A 24 13.14 16.31 31.86
CA PHE A 24 13.88 15.82 33.03
C PHE A 24 14.35 16.87 34.06
N TYR A 25 14.24 18.19 33.78
CA TYR A 25 14.54 19.20 34.81
C TYR A 25 13.56 20.35 34.72
N VAL A 26 12.69 20.45 35.73
CA VAL A 26 11.77 21.55 35.90
C VAL A 26 12.57 22.79 36.37
N SER A 27 12.86 23.67 35.45
CA SER A 27 13.08 25.08 35.75
C SER A 27 11.98 25.90 35.10
N PRO A 28 11.41 26.89 35.78
CA PRO A 28 10.19 27.53 35.35
C PRO A 28 10.43 28.50 34.19
N SER A 29 9.59 28.38 33.19
CA SER A 29 9.16 29.42 32.26
C SER A 29 10.02 29.82 31.07
N VAL A 30 10.44 28.88 30.23
CA VAL A 30 10.54 29.17 28.79
C VAL A 30 9.51 28.33 28.08
N ALA A 31 8.39 28.93 27.68
CA ALA A 31 7.41 28.24 26.84
C ALA A 31 8.09 27.84 25.54
N LEU A 32 7.89 26.55 25.12
CA LEU A 32 8.31 26.13 23.79
C LEU A 32 7.67 27.05 22.75
N PRO A 33 8.43 27.52 21.74
CA PRO A 33 7.80 28.18 20.59
C PRO A 33 6.75 27.28 20.00
N ASN A 34 5.65 27.86 19.53
CA ASN A 34 4.63 27.07 18.85
C ASN A 34 5.21 26.43 17.57
N PRO A 35 4.61 25.41 17.00
CA PRO A 35 5.12 24.73 15.81
C PRO A 35 5.39 25.68 14.63
N GLN A 36 4.54 26.69 14.42
CA GLN A 36 4.71 27.66 13.34
C GLN A 36 5.97 28.54 13.55
N GLU A 37 6.29 28.91 14.77
CA GLU A 37 7.50 29.71 15.08
C GLU A 37 8.78 28.93 14.79
N ARG A 38 8.77 27.59 14.91
CA ARG A 38 9.94 26.74 14.61
C ARG A 38 10.26 26.70 13.13
N ILE A 39 9.27 26.48 12.28
CA ILE A 39 9.50 26.49 10.84
C ILE A 39 9.77 27.90 10.34
N ASP A 40 9.12 28.94 10.89
CA ASP A 40 9.36 30.35 10.53
C ASP A 40 10.82 30.71 10.75
N TYR A 41 11.44 30.20 11.83
CA TYR A 41 12.88 30.39 12.05
C TYR A 41 13.71 29.85 10.86
N TRP A 42 13.44 28.65 10.39
CA TRP A 42 14.17 28.05 9.27
C TRP A 42 13.94 28.83 7.97
N GLN A 43 12.71 29.17 7.67
CA GLN A 43 12.35 29.93 6.48
C GLN A 43 12.90 31.35 6.45
N GLN A 44 13.02 32.01 7.60
CA GLN A 44 13.59 33.36 7.69
C GLN A 44 15.11 33.38 7.64
N ASN A 45 15.77 32.30 8.05
CA ASN A 45 17.23 32.31 8.21
C ASN A 45 17.95 31.50 7.10
N TYR A 46 17.24 30.65 6.36
CA TYR A 46 17.80 29.84 5.29
C TYR A 46 17.01 29.98 4.01
N SER A 47 17.73 30.15 2.89
CA SER A 47 17.11 30.24 1.59
C SER A 47 16.61 28.87 1.13
N GLU A 48 15.34 28.80 0.76
CA GLU A 48 14.75 27.59 0.18
C GLU A 48 15.39 27.30 -1.19
N LEU A 49 15.69 26.04 -1.41
CA LEU A 49 16.09 25.53 -2.73
C LEU A 49 14.82 25.24 -3.53
N THR A 50 14.62 25.97 -4.63
CA THR A 50 13.43 25.81 -5.47
C THR A 50 13.72 24.96 -6.72
N GLU A 51 12.67 24.57 -7.43
CA GLU A 51 12.78 23.86 -8.70
C GLU A 51 13.52 24.64 -9.81
N VAL A 52 13.49 25.96 -9.72
CA VAL A 52 14.22 26.86 -10.64
C VAL A 52 15.73 26.82 -10.35
N ASP A 53 16.10 26.64 -9.10
CA ASP A 53 17.51 26.54 -8.69
C ASP A 53 18.10 25.15 -8.97
N ASP A 54 17.28 24.11 -8.81
CA ASP A 54 17.68 22.71 -8.95
C ASP A 54 16.47 21.83 -9.34
N PRO A 55 16.45 21.25 -10.54
CA PRO A 55 15.33 20.42 -11.01
C PRO A 55 15.10 19.15 -10.15
N ARG A 56 16.08 18.72 -9.37
CA ARG A 56 15.93 17.56 -8.45
C ARG A 56 14.94 17.84 -7.31
N VAL A 57 14.63 19.11 -7.02
CA VAL A 57 13.66 19.50 -6.01
C VAL A 57 12.28 18.93 -6.30
N VAL A 58 11.84 18.93 -7.56
CA VAL A 58 10.56 18.33 -7.97
C VAL A 58 10.53 16.84 -7.62
N ASN A 59 11.59 16.12 -7.99
CA ASN A 59 11.70 14.69 -7.66
C ASN A 59 11.74 14.46 -6.15
N ALA A 60 12.46 15.29 -5.40
CA ALA A 60 12.57 15.16 -3.94
C ALA A 60 11.19 15.28 -3.25
N HIS A 61 10.36 16.25 -3.66
CA HIS A 61 8.98 16.35 -3.15
C HIS A 61 8.13 15.14 -3.55
N GLN A 62 8.22 14.68 -4.78
CA GLN A 62 7.47 13.48 -5.21
C GLN A 62 7.92 12.22 -4.45
N ILE A 63 9.22 12.06 -4.22
CA ILE A 63 9.77 10.95 -3.42
C ILE A 63 9.26 11.05 -1.99
N PHE A 64 9.33 12.25 -1.38
CA PHE A 64 8.86 12.49 -0.02
C PHE A 64 7.39 12.11 0.15
N GLU A 65 6.52 12.60 -0.73
CA GLU A 65 5.08 12.27 -0.69
C GLU A 65 4.83 10.76 -0.83
N ARG A 66 5.54 10.08 -1.74
CA ARG A 66 5.42 8.63 -1.91
C ARG A 66 5.90 7.85 -0.69
N VAL A 67 7.02 8.27 -0.10
CA VAL A 67 7.55 7.65 1.12
C VAL A 67 6.62 7.91 2.30
N LEU A 68 6.09 9.13 2.42
CA LEU A 68 5.14 9.48 3.46
C LEU A 68 3.85 8.65 3.36
N GLN A 69 3.31 8.50 2.14
CA GLN A 69 2.16 7.62 1.90
C GLN A 69 2.44 6.15 2.29
N ALA A 70 3.68 5.70 2.09
CA ALA A 70 4.09 4.35 2.45
C ALA A 70 4.31 4.18 3.96
N ALA A 71 4.85 5.20 4.61
CA ALA A 71 5.15 5.19 6.04
C ALA A 71 3.90 5.31 6.92
N GLY A 72 2.82 5.88 6.36
CA GLY A 72 1.62 6.27 7.10
C GLY A 72 1.77 7.64 7.76
N THR A 73 0.75 8.05 8.49
CA THR A 73 0.73 9.37 9.12
C THR A 73 0.69 9.23 10.64
N ARG A 74 1.35 10.17 11.32
CA ARG A 74 1.20 10.35 12.75
C ARG A 74 -0.04 11.18 13.04
N TYR A 75 -0.83 10.79 14.03
CA TYR A 75 -2.01 11.54 14.44
C TYR A 75 -1.64 12.97 14.84
N GLY A 76 -2.28 13.95 14.23
CA GLY A 76 -2.12 15.38 14.56
C GLY A 76 -0.92 16.10 13.92
N VAL A 77 -0.05 15.40 13.18
CA VAL A 77 1.10 16.01 12.49
C VAL A 77 1.06 15.66 11.01
N ILE A 78 1.14 16.66 10.14
CA ILE A 78 1.27 16.49 8.70
C ILE A 78 2.74 16.72 8.34
N PRO A 79 3.52 15.68 8.03
CA PRO A 79 4.91 15.82 7.63
C PRO A 79 5.05 16.65 6.35
N ARG A 80 6.09 17.48 6.29
CA ARG A 80 6.41 18.35 5.16
C ARG A 80 7.91 18.37 4.91
N LEU A 81 8.29 18.60 3.67
CA LEU A 81 9.69 18.69 3.25
C LEU A 81 10.10 20.16 3.06
N PHE A 82 11.25 20.54 3.60
CA PHE A 82 11.88 21.83 3.36
C PHE A 82 13.33 21.63 2.91
N ILE A 83 13.69 22.13 1.73
CA ILE A 83 15.01 21.93 1.14
C ILE A 83 15.75 23.26 1.17
N ILE A 84 16.94 23.30 1.77
CA ILE A 84 17.73 24.52 1.92
C ILE A 84 18.93 24.56 0.97
N LYS A 85 19.25 25.76 0.47
CA LYS A 85 20.40 26.01 -0.41
C LYS A 85 21.73 25.86 0.32
N GLU A 86 21.79 26.40 1.52
CA GLU A 86 22.99 26.50 2.34
C GLU A 86 22.85 25.67 3.61
N ASN A 87 23.96 25.10 4.04
CA ASN A 87 24.01 24.35 5.28
C ASN A 87 24.67 25.22 6.38
N PRO A 88 23.91 25.59 7.41
CA PRO A 88 24.38 26.51 8.45
C PRO A 88 25.50 25.95 9.32
N PHE A 89 25.62 24.61 9.39
CA PHE A 89 26.55 23.91 10.28
C PHE A 89 27.72 23.30 9.54
N ASN A 90 27.81 23.50 8.22
CA ASN A 90 28.80 22.85 7.36
C ASN A 90 28.84 21.32 7.51
N VAL A 91 27.70 20.72 7.81
CA VAL A 91 27.46 19.28 7.90
C VAL A 91 26.34 18.87 6.96
N VAL A 92 26.30 17.64 6.52
CA VAL A 92 25.19 17.14 5.70
C VAL A 92 23.94 17.02 6.59
N LEU A 93 22.92 17.80 6.27
CA LEU A 93 21.61 17.69 6.92
C LEU A 93 20.77 16.73 6.08
N PRO A 94 20.21 15.70 6.68
CA PRO A 94 18.81 15.77 7.01
C PRO A 94 18.57 15.88 8.50
N ILE A 95 17.40 16.43 8.84
CA ILE A 95 16.90 16.55 10.21
C ILE A 95 15.37 16.61 10.23
N SER A 96 14.77 15.92 11.19
CA SER A 96 13.34 16.00 11.48
C SER A 96 13.09 16.89 12.70
N ILE A 97 12.04 17.71 12.65
CA ILE A 97 11.62 18.57 13.78
C ILE A 97 10.20 18.23 14.25
N PRO A 98 9.87 18.48 15.55
CA PRO A 98 8.63 18.00 16.18
C PRO A 98 7.32 18.46 15.53
N ASP A 99 7.31 19.57 14.83
CA ASP A 99 6.17 20.14 14.11
C ASP A 99 5.93 19.51 12.72
N GLY A 100 6.68 18.46 12.41
CA GLY A 100 6.47 17.63 11.22
C GLY A 100 7.33 17.98 10.02
N TRP A 101 8.26 18.90 10.13
CA TRP A 101 9.14 19.21 9.01
C TRP A 101 10.37 18.31 8.97
N VAL A 102 10.66 17.82 7.78
CA VAL A 102 11.93 17.21 7.40
C VAL A 102 12.71 18.27 6.63
N ILE A 103 13.89 18.62 7.11
CA ILE A 103 14.75 19.64 6.51
C ILE A 103 15.95 18.93 5.92
N VAL A 104 16.21 19.14 4.64
CA VAL A 104 17.38 18.60 3.94
C VAL A 104 18.16 19.72 3.26
N SER A 105 19.47 19.54 3.10
CA SER A 105 20.30 20.50 2.37
C SER A 105 20.54 20.05 0.93
N ARG A 106 20.94 20.99 0.05
CA ARG A 106 21.43 20.66 -1.31
C ARG A 106 22.52 19.57 -1.29
N GLN A 107 23.37 19.58 -0.26
CA GLN A 107 24.45 18.57 -0.12
C GLN A 107 23.90 17.14 -0.01
N VAL A 108 22.73 16.95 0.61
CA VAL A 108 22.05 15.64 0.65
C VAL A 108 21.65 15.21 -0.77
N LEU A 109 21.10 16.13 -1.57
CA LEU A 109 20.77 15.85 -2.95
C LEU A 109 22.04 15.50 -3.76
N ASP A 110 23.11 16.27 -3.59
CA ASP A 110 24.37 16.04 -4.29
C ASP A 110 24.95 14.66 -3.98
N MET A 111 24.92 14.26 -2.72
CA MET A 111 25.38 12.95 -2.27
C MET A 111 24.51 11.82 -2.84
N CYS A 112 23.18 11.94 -2.77
CA CYS A 112 22.28 10.91 -3.27
C CYS A 112 22.41 10.73 -4.79
N TYR A 113 22.50 11.82 -5.53
CA TYR A 113 22.58 11.85 -6.99
C TYR A 113 24.01 11.80 -7.56
N GLU A 114 24.99 11.49 -6.73
CA GLU A 114 26.36 11.18 -7.23
C GLU A 114 26.31 10.07 -8.30
N SER A 115 25.45 9.07 -8.13
CA SER A 115 25.02 8.13 -9.15
C SER A 115 23.62 8.49 -9.65
N GLN A 116 23.52 9.07 -10.84
CA GLN A 116 22.22 9.46 -11.41
C GLN A 116 21.20 8.33 -11.49
N LYS A 117 21.68 7.09 -11.70
CA LYS A 117 20.81 5.90 -11.83
C LYS A 117 20.12 5.51 -10.52
N GLU A 118 20.76 5.76 -9.38
CA GLU A 118 20.30 5.32 -8.07
C GLU A 118 19.88 6.49 -7.15
N GLY A 119 19.92 7.72 -7.68
CA GLY A 119 19.70 8.94 -6.90
C GLY A 119 18.36 8.98 -6.19
N ASP A 120 17.30 8.65 -6.90
CA ASP A 120 15.93 8.62 -6.34
C ASP A 120 15.79 7.56 -5.25
N ASP A 121 16.37 6.38 -5.45
CA ASP A 121 16.34 5.27 -4.48
C ASP A 121 17.09 5.62 -3.19
N ARG A 122 18.27 6.26 -3.33
CA ARG A 122 19.09 6.71 -2.19
C ARG A 122 18.41 7.85 -1.42
N LEU A 123 17.84 8.82 -2.13
CA LEU A 123 17.09 9.90 -1.52
C LEU A 123 15.83 9.39 -0.81
N ALA A 124 15.15 8.41 -1.40
CA ALA A 124 14.01 7.77 -0.76
C ALA A 124 14.36 7.13 0.59
N PHE A 125 15.52 6.47 0.69
CA PHE A 125 16.00 5.92 1.95
C PHE A 125 16.28 7.03 2.98
N VAL A 126 16.96 8.10 2.58
CA VAL A 126 17.30 9.22 3.48
C VAL A 126 16.04 9.88 4.02
N LEU A 127 15.08 10.18 3.15
CA LEU A 127 13.80 10.77 3.55
C LEU A 127 12.96 9.82 4.41
N ALA A 128 13.00 8.53 4.10
CA ALA A 128 12.32 7.49 4.87
C ALA A 128 12.89 7.33 6.28
N HIS A 129 14.20 7.45 6.44
CA HIS A 129 14.88 7.45 7.73
C HIS A 129 14.42 8.64 8.60
N GLU A 130 14.37 9.84 8.05
CA GLU A 130 13.88 11.03 8.75
C GLU A 130 12.38 10.94 9.09
N ILE A 131 11.57 10.42 8.18
CA ILE A 131 10.15 10.17 8.45
C ILE A 131 9.99 9.14 9.57
N ALA A 132 10.87 8.15 9.68
CA ALA A 132 10.83 7.19 10.79
C ALA A 132 11.07 7.88 12.15
N HIS A 133 12.03 8.82 12.24
CA HIS A 133 12.21 9.63 13.44
C HIS A 133 10.97 10.47 13.78
N LEU A 134 10.32 11.09 12.77
CA LEU A 134 9.07 11.83 12.96
C LEU A 134 7.96 10.96 13.54
N LEU A 135 7.80 9.74 13.03
CA LEU A 135 6.75 8.83 13.48
C LEU A 135 6.99 8.26 14.87
N ASP A 136 8.25 8.15 15.27
CA ASP A 136 8.65 7.62 16.59
C ASP A 136 8.81 8.69 17.66
N ASP A 137 8.52 9.98 17.37
CA ASP A 137 8.78 11.11 18.27
C ASP A 137 10.25 11.22 18.68
N ASP A 138 11.13 11.00 17.75
CA ASP A 138 12.54 10.86 18.01
C ASP A 138 13.36 12.01 17.41
N PHE A 139 13.60 13.02 18.21
CA PHE A 139 14.26 14.25 17.77
C PHE A 139 15.63 14.48 18.43
N TRP A 140 16.37 13.43 18.73
CA TRP A 140 17.67 13.49 19.41
C TRP A 140 18.71 14.31 18.64
N HIS A 141 18.65 14.34 17.31
CA HIS A 141 19.49 15.17 16.46
C HIS A 141 19.39 16.67 16.81
N MET A 142 18.18 17.13 17.15
CA MET A 142 17.95 18.51 17.58
C MET A 142 18.76 18.83 18.84
N SER A 143 18.70 17.98 19.85
CA SER A 143 19.43 18.13 21.10
C SER A 143 20.94 18.18 20.87
N PHE A 144 21.42 17.37 19.92
CA PHE A 144 22.82 17.30 19.58
C PHE A 144 23.31 18.59 18.85
N PHE A 145 22.61 19.03 17.81
CA PHE A 145 22.96 20.27 17.10
C PHE A 145 22.94 21.51 17.99
N SER A 146 22.09 21.52 18.98
CA SER A 146 22.05 22.58 19.97
C SER A 146 23.27 22.59 20.87
N ALA A 147 23.67 21.46 21.37
CA ALA A 147 24.87 21.36 22.18
C ALA A 147 26.11 21.82 21.39
N LEU A 148 26.14 21.53 20.07
CA LEU A 148 27.19 22.02 19.18
C LEU A 148 27.18 23.55 19.00
N SER A 149 26.00 24.16 18.80
CA SER A 149 25.92 25.63 18.63
C SER A 149 26.33 26.36 19.88
N LEU A 150 26.10 25.79 21.07
CA LEU A 150 26.58 26.35 22.33
C LEU A 150 28.11 26.37 22.43
N LEU A 151 28.80 25.38 21.84
CA LEU A 151 30.27 25.36 21.77
C LEU A 151 30.84 26.43 20.84
N GLU A 152 30.15 26.75 19.75
CA GLU A 152 30.61 27.76 18.79
C GLU A 152 30.37 29.21 19.29
N GLU A 153 29.34 29.42 20.13
CA GLU A 153 28.94 30.73 20.59
C GLU A 153 29.76 31.28 21.75
N ASN A 154 30.22 30.42 22.61
CA ASN A 154 30.74 30.84 23.92
C ASN A 154 32.25 30.52 24.05
N GLN A 155 33.06 31.45 23.58
CA GLN A 155 34.48 31.48 23.97
C GLN A 155 34.68 31.69 25.49
N ASN A 156 33.61 31.94 26.26
CA ASN A 156 33.63 32.30 27.70
C ASN A 156 32.74 31.42 28.60
N VAL A 157 31.99 30.45 28.08
CA VAL A 157 31.33 29.44 28.94
C VAL A 157 32.36 28.36 29.25
N GLU A 158 32.46 28.01 30.53
CA GLU A 158 33.34 26.89 30.93
C GLU A 158 33.07 25.69 30.03
N GLN A 159 34.03 25.32 29.19
CA GLN A 159 33.95 24.14 28.30
C GLN A 159 33.43 22.91 29.04
N ALA A 160 33.62 22.88 30.38
CA ALA A 160 33.14 21.82 31.26
C ALA A 160 31.61 21.68 31.32
N GLU A 161 30.82 22.75 31.23
CA GLU A 161 29.35 22.68 31.30
C GLU A 161 28.78 22.15 29.99
N VAL A 162 29.26 22.63 28.86
CA VAL A 162 28.83 22.17 27.53
C VAL A 162 29.28 20.73 27.29
N VAL A 163 30.50 20.38 27.72
CA VAL A 163 31.00 19.00 27.69
C VAL A 163 30.13 18.09 28.57
N LYS A 164 29.66 18.56 29.72
CA LYS A 164 28.76 17.82 30.61
C LYS A 164 27.36 17.65 30.02
N GLU A 165 26.84 18.62 29.30
CA GLU A 165 25.56 18.52 28.59
C GLU A 165 25.66 17.54 27.39
N ILE A 166 26.71 17.64 26.62
CA ILE A 166 27.06 16.68 25.57
C ILE A 166 27.25 15.28 26.16
N GLN A 167 27.97 15.13 27.27
CA GLN A 167 28.11 13.86 27.98
C GLN A 167 26.78 13.33 28.51
N GLY A 168 25.86 14.21 28.93
CA GLY A 168 24.50 13.86 29.35
C GLY A 168 23.67 13.28 28.18
N ILE A 169 23.80 13.87 26.99
CA ILE A 169 23.20 13.34 25.76
C ILE A 169 23.86 11.98 25.42
N PHE A 170 25.16 11.88 25.56
CA PHE A 170 25.93 10.67 25.30
C PHE A 170 25.77 9.56 26.36
N ALA A 171 25.42 9.90 27.59
CA ALA A 171 25.06 8.89 28.60
C ALA A 171 23.77 8.12 28.21
N GLN A 172 23.04 8.58 27.19
CA GLN A 172 21.92 7.89 26.58
C GLN A 172 22.30 7.12 25.29
N THR A 173 23.57 6.93 25.01
CA THR A 173 24.10 6.33 23.78
C THR A 173 23.38 5.06 23.34
N ALA A 174 23.17 4.10 24.24
CA ALA A 174 22.46 2.86 23.90
C ALA A 174 21.02 3.09 23.43
N LYS A 175 20.34 4.14 23.92
CA LYS A 175 19.01 4.52 23.44
C LYS A 175 19.06 5.18 22.06
N ILE A 176 20.07 6.04 21.83
CA ILE A 176 20.30 6.70 20.54
C ILE A 176 20.65 5.65 19.48
N GLU A 177 21.56 4.74 19.79
CA GLU A 177 21.90 3.62 18.91
C GLU A 177 20.67 2.79 18.49
N ALA A 178 19.81 2.45 19.46
CA ALA A 178 18.58 1.71 19.19
C ALA A 178 17.59 2.50 18.32
N LYS A 179 17.57 3.83 18.44
CA LYS A 179 16.73 4.72 17.65
C LYS A 179 17.21 4.79 16.21
N GLU A 180 18.51 4.99 16.00
CA GLU A 180 19.14 4.98 14.67
C GLU A 180 18.94 3.66 13.94
N LEU A 181 19.18 2.54 14.61
CA LEU A 181 18.93 1.21 14.04
C LEU A 181 17.46 1.03 13.61
N ARG A 182 16.53 1.48 14.43
CA ARG A 182 15.10 1.45 14.07
C ARG A 182 14.78 2.36 12.90
N ALA A 183 15.34 3.57 12.86
CA ALA A 183 15.15 4.49 11.75
C ALA A 183 15.73 3.93 10.45
N ASP A 184 16.89 3.28 10.48
CA ASP A 184 17.46 2.56 9.34
C ASP A 184 16.54 1.43 8.86
N GLU A 185 16.10 0.55 9.78
CA GLU A 185 15.21 -0.56 9.45
C GLU A 185 13.87 -0.09 8.87
N ARG A 186 13.27 0.93 9.47
CA ARG A 186 12.01 1.52 8.99
C ARG A 186 12.22 2.30 7.70
N GLY A 187 13.34 3.01 7.58
CA GLY A 187 13.72 3.72 6.36
C GLY A 187 13.81 2.79 5.15
N ILE A 188 14.43 1.63 5.32
CA ILE A 188 14.46 0.57 4.30
C ILE A 188 13.05 0.12 3.93
N LEU A 189 12.21 -0.15 4.94
CA LEU A 189 10.85 -0.59 4.71
C LEU A 189 10.04 0.46 3.97
N PHE A 190 10.05 1.71 4.44
CA PHE A 190 9.28 2.79 3.86
C PHE A 190 9.74 3.12 2.43
N ALA A 191 11.06 3.14 2.16
CA ALA A 191 11.58 3.30 0.82
C ALA A 191 11.13 2.15 -0.11
N ALA A 192 11.25 0.90 0.34
CA ALA A 192 10.78 -0.26 -0.41
C ALA A 192 9.26 -0.22 -0.64
N MET A 193 8.48 0.14 0.38
CA MET A 193 7.04 0.35 0.31
C MET A 193 6.67 1.49 -0.64
N ALA A 194 7.49 2.52 -0.74
CA ALA A 194 7.33 3.61 -1.69
C ALA A 194 7.70 3.23 -3.14
N GLY A 195 8.20 2.00 -3.37
CA GLY A 195 8.56 1.48 -4.69
C GLY A 195 9.98 1.81 -5.13
N TYR A 196 10.84 2.20 -4.18
CA TYR A 196 12.26 2.45 -4.40
C TYR A 196 13.08 1.23 -4.03
N SER A 197 14.21 1.02 -4.72
CA SER A 197 15.10 -0.10 -4.45
C SER A 197 15.92 0.14 -3.18
N PRO A 198 15.68 -0.58 -2.08
CA PRO A 198 16.46 -0.41 -0.88
C PRO A 198 17.90 -0.95 -1.04
N PHE A 199 18.18 -1.70 -2.13
CA PHE A 199 19.54 -2.21 -2.40
C PHE A 199 20.50 -1.14 -2.92
N SER A 200 20.02 0.00 -3.38
CA SER A 200 20.84 1.14 -3.82
C SER A 200 21.72 1.70 -2.71
N ILE A 201 21.30 1.55 -1.45
CA ILE A 201 22.08 2.03 -0.28
C ILE A 201 23.34 1.19 -0.01
N VAL A 202 23.33 -0.09 -0.39
CA VAL A 202 24.49 -0.98 -0.25
C VAL A 202 25.32 -1.08 -1.52
N SER A 203 24.88 -0.44 -2.62
CA SER A 203 25.64 -0.34 -3.85
C SER A 203 26.86 0.57 -3.69
N ALA A 204 27.91 0.31 -4.49
CA ALA A 204 29.12 1.10 -4.46
C ALA A 204 28.87 2.55 -4.93
N THR A 205 29.53 3.50 -4.28
CA THR A 205 29.60 4.88 -4.74
C THR A 205 30.45 5.00 -6.00
N LYS A 206 30.42 6.15 -6.66
CA LYS A 206 31.16 6.43 -7.90
C LYS A 206 32.67 6.14 -7.76
N ASN A 207 33.21 6.31 -6.58
CA ASN A 207 34.63 6.02 -6.27
C ASN A 207 34.93 4.53 -6.10
N GLY A 208 33.90 3.66 -6.07
CA GLY A 208 34.02 2.21 -6.05
C GLY A 208 34.62 1.60 -4.77
N LYS A 209 34.94 2.41 -3.76
CA LYS A 209 35.58 1.96 -2.52
C LYS A 209 34.60 1.61 -1.41
N ASN A 210 33.52 2.40 -1.29
CA ASN A 210 32.55 2.29 -0.22
C ASN A 210 31.13 2.16 -0.80
N SER A 211 30.19 1.64 -0.01
CA SER A 211 28.76 1.73 -0.33
C SER A 211 28.23 3.14 -0.02
N PHE A 212 27.10 3.51 -0.62
CA PHE A 212 26.40 4.75 -0.27
C PHE A 212 26.11 4.81 1.23
N PHE A 213 25.66 3.71 1.83
CA PHE A 213 25.37 3.64 3.26
C PHE A 213 26.61 3.91 4.13
N HIS A 214 27.78 3.47 3.68
CA HIS A 214 29.05 3.78 4.36
C HIS A 214 29.33 5.28 4.32
N GLU A 215 29.25 5.89 3.14
CA GLU A 215 29.54 7.33 3.00
C GLU A 215 28.49 8.18 3.72
N TRP A 216 27.21 7.79 3.67
CA TRP A 216 26.16 8.37 4.45
C TRP A 216 26.47 8.37 5.96
N HIS A 217 26.85 7.21 6.48
CA HIS A 217 27.22 7.07 7.89
C HIS A 217 28.44 7.91 8.27
N GLU A 218 29.47 7.96 7.43
CA GLU A 218 30.67 8.76 7.70
C GLU A 218 30.38 10.27 7.67
N LEU A 219 29.49 10.71 6.80
CA LEU A 219 29.09 12.11 6.72
C LEU A 219 28.24 12.56 7.91
N LEU A 220 27.44 11.66 8.48
CA LEU A 220 26.68 11.92 9.71
C LEU A 220 27.55 11.94 10.96
N LYS A 221 28.78 11.40 10.92
CA LYS A 221 29.75 11.56 12.00
C LYS A 221 30.16 13.01 12.11
N VAL A 222 29.91 13.61 13.25
CA VAL A 222 30.36 14.97 13.52
C VAL A 222 31.87 14.96 13.76
N SER A 223 32.60 15.23 12.71
CA SER A 223 34.05 15.06 12.60
C SER A 223 34.91 15.83 13.62
N ARG A 224 34.33 16.73 14.39
CA ARG A 224 35.07 17.54 15.39
C ARG A 224 35.10 16.96 16.81
N LEU A 225 34.17 16.06 17.16
CA LEU A 225 34.11 15.47 18.50
C LEU A 225 34.78 14.09 18.60
N ASP A 226 34.92 13.39 17.48
CA ASP A 226 35.62 12.09 17.43
C ASP A 226 37.14 12.16 17.60
N GLN A 227 37.73 13.36 17.55
CA GLN A 227 39.20 13.52 17.73
C GLN A 227 39.69 13.42 19.19
N SER A 228 38.78 13.39 20.15
CA SER A 228 39.10 13.24 21.58
C SER A 228 38.53 11.93 22.11
N ASN A 229 39.15 10.79 21.92
CA ASN A 229 38.90 9.49 22.61
C ASN A 229 37.51 9.31 23.26
N ALA A 230 36.49 10.00 22.77
CA ALA A 230 35.13 10.02 23.29
C ALA A 230 34.32 8.90 22.65
N ILE A 231 33.58 8.22 23.46
CA ILE A 231 32.66 7.12 23.19
C ILE A 231 31.86 7.40 21.92
N SER A 232 31.98 6.53 20.92
CA SER A 232 31.14 6.57 19.72
C SER A 232 29.66 6.51 20.13
N THR A 233 28.86 7.49 19.71
CA THR A 233 27.45 7.63 20.09
C THR A 233 26.50 6.92 19.15
N HIS A 234 27.01 6.50 18.02
CA HIS A 234 26.25 5.77 16.99
C HIS A 234 26.64 4.28 17.00
N PRO A 235 25.72 3.40 16.61
CA PRO A 235 26.08 2.03 16.29
C PRO A 235 27.21 2.05 15.28
N THR A 236 28.15 1.13 15.41
CA THR A 236 29.25 1.04 14.44
C THR A 236 28.66 0.79 13.04
N LEU A 237 29.36 1.27 12.01
CA LEU A 237 28.99 1.00 10.62
C LEU A 237 28.74 -0.50 10.37
N SER A 238 29.53 -1.37 11.00
CA SER A 238 29.36 -2.81 10.91
C SER A 238 28.04 -3.29 11.50
N GLN A 239 27.62 -2.76 12.65
CA GLN A 239 26.34 -3.10 13.29
C GLN A 239 25.17 -2.60 12.43
N ARG A 240 25.19 -1.33 12.00
CA ARG A 240 24.16 -0.75 11.13
C ARG A 240 24.07 -1.51 9.80
N SER A 241 25.19 -1.74 9.12
CA SER A 241 25.23 -2.50 7.85
C SER A 241 24.72 -3.92 8.02
N THR A 242 25.04 -4.60 9.12
CA THR A 242 24.54 -5.95 9.41
C THR A 242 23.02 -5.95 9.60
N ALA A 243 22.48 -5.02 10.36
CA ALA A 243 21.04 -4.88 10.59
C ALA A 243 20.31 -4.57 9.27
N VAL A 244 20.83 -3.60 8.48
CA VAL A 244 20.30 -3.24 7.16
C VAL A 244 20.27 -4.45 6.22
N LEU A 245 21.36 -5.18 6.08
CA LEU A 245 21.44 -6.35 5.22
C LEU A 245 20.50 -7.48 5.68
N ALA A 246 20.41 -7.71 6.98
CA ALA A 246 19.48 -8.70 7.54
C ALA A 246 18.02 -8.32 7.24
N ARG A 247 17.67 -7.03 7.37
CA ARG A 247 16.32 -6.53 7.06
C ARG A 247 16.00 -6.62 5.58
N LEU A 248 16.91 -6.20 4.71
CA LEU A 248 16.78 -6.33 3.25
C LEU A 248 16.53 -7.79 2.84
N LYS A 249 17.32 -8.71 3.41
CA LYS A 249 17.16 -10.15 3.16
C LYS A 249 15.78 -10.63 3.61
N GLN A 250 15.36 -10.30 4.82
CA GLN A 250 14.05 -10.69 5.38
C GLN A 250 12.89 -10.18 4.51
N VAL A 251 12.89 -8.89 4.15
CA VAL A 251 11.85 -8.32 3.27
C VAL A 251 11.84 -9.00 1.91
N SER A 252 13.01 -9.23 1.31
CA SER A 252 13.12 -9.90 0.02
C SER A 252 12.63 -11.36 0.06
N GLU A 253 12.96 -12.09 1.12
CA GLU A 253 12.55 -13.50 1.28
C GLU A 253 11.05 -13.65 1.50
N GLN A 254 10.42 -12.72 2.20
CA GLN A 254 9.01 -12.79 2.56
C GLN A 254 8.08 -12.03 1.59
N SER A 255 8.62 -11.17 0.73
CA SER A 255 7.83 -10.41 -0.24
C SER A 255 6.96 -11.30 -1.15
N ASP A 256 7.39 -12.54 -1.32
CA ASP A 256 6.66 -13.53 -2.08
C ASP A 256 5.29 -13.89 -1.45
N LEU A 257 5.07 -13.84 -0.15
CA LEU A 257 3.78 -14.13 0.50
C LEU A 257 2.64 -13.20 0.07
N PHE A 258 2.92 -11.94 -0.21
CA PHE A 258 1.89 -11.00 -0.65
C PHE A 258 1.35 -11.33 -2.04
N ARG A 259 2.24 -11.58 -3.00
CA ARG A 259 1.84 -11.98 -4.37
C ARG A 259 1.00 -13.24 -4.37
N ILE A 260 1.32 -14.19 -3.51
CA ILE A 260 0.57 -15.41 -3.29
C ILE A 260 -0.82 -15.10 -2.77
N GLY A 261 -0.91 -14.27 -1.74
CA GLY A 261 -2.18 -13.80 -1.26
C GLY A 261 -3.03 -13.24 -2.40
N LEU A 262 -2.45 -12.41 -3.26
CA LEU A 262 -3.13 -11.87 -4.45
C LEU A 262 -3.56 -12.94 -5.45
N LEU A 263 -2.69 -13.89 -5.79
CA LEU A 263 -3.04 -14.95 -6.73
C LEU A 263 -4.15 -15.85 -6.18
N LEU A 264 -4.09 -16.18 -4.90
CA LEU A 264 -5.13 -16.93 -4.23
C LEU A 264 -6.45 -16.15 -4.17
N TYR A 265 -6.41 -14.85 -3.91
CA TYR A 265 -7.57 -13.98 -4.01
C TYR A 265 -8.14 -13.99 -5.43
N GLN A 266 -7.29 -13.85 -6.45
CA GLN A 266 -7.66 -13.85 -7.87
C GLN A 266 -8.22 -15.20 -8.36
N THR A 267 -7.89 -16.30 -7.69
CA THR A 267 -8.43 -17.63 -7.97
C THR A 267 -9.63 -17.97 -7.07
N GLY A 268 -10.10 -17.04 -6.25
CA GLY A 268 -11.23 -17.25 -5.34
C GLY A 268 -10.94 -18.12 -4.13
N LYS A 269 -9.65 -18.42 -3.88
CA LYS A 269 -9.22 -19.21 -2.70
C LYS A 269 -9.01 -18.31 -1.50
N PHE A 270 -10.11 -17.64 -1.07
CA PHE A 270 -10.04 -16.52 -0.13
C PHE A 270 -9.47 -16.89 1.25
N GLU A 271 -9.83 -18.04 1.79
CA GLU A 271 -9.34 -18.50 3.10
C GLU A 271 -7.82 -18.67 3.10
N LEU A 272 -7.29 -19.08 1.94
CA LEU A 272 -5.87 -19.23 1.72
C LEU A 272 -5.17 -17.91 1.55
N ALA A 273 -5.81 -17.02 0.78
CA ALA A 273 -5.35 -15.65 0.61
C ALA A 273 -5.25 -14.93 1.97
N ALA A 274 -6.26 -15.08 2.82
CA ALA A 274 -6.26 -14.51 4.16
C ALA A 274 -5.08 -14.98 5.00
N LYS A 275 -4.75 -16.27 4.96
CA LYS A 275 -3.59 -16.82 5.68
C LYS A 275 -2.28 -16.27 5.14
N ALA A 276 -2.13 -16.19 3.80
CA ALA A 276 -0.93 -15.66 3.17
C ALA A 276 -0.70 -14.19 3.57
N PHE A 277 -1.74 -13.36 3.50
CA PHE A 277 -1.65 -11.96 3.93
C PHE A 277 -1.39 -11.83 5.44
N THR A 278 -2.00 -12.69 6.28
CA THR A 278 -1.76 -12.69 7.73
C THR A 278 -0.32 -13.05 8.05
N GLU A 279 0.25 -14.04 7.36
CA GLU A 279 1.65 -14.40 7.57
C GLU A 279 2.58 -13.27 7.12
N PHE A 280 2.29 -12.64 5.98
CA PHE A 280 3.08 -11.53 5.48
C PHE A 280 3.01 -10.28 6.38
N LEU A 281 1.86 -10.01 7.03
CA LEU A 281 1.71 -8.93 8.00
C LEU A 281 2.70 -8.97 9.16
N ARG A 282 3.21 -10.14 9.53
CA ARG A 282 4.22 -10.29 10.59
C ARG A 282 5.54 -9.62 10.22
N TYR A 283 5.83 -9.53 8.92
CA TYR A 283 7.08 -8.99 8.40
C TYR A 283 6.90 -7.60 7.82
N PHE A 284 5.72 -7.31 7.32
CA PHE A 284 5.44 -6.12 6.55
C PHE A 284 4.01 -5.58 6.77
N PRO A 285 3.76 -4.92 7.90
CA PRO A 285 2.46 -4.34 8.24
C PRO A 285 2.22 -3.06 7.42
N SER A 286 1.79 -3.19 6.18
CA SER A 286 1.47 -2.06 5.29
C SER A 286 -0.02 -1.94 5.02
N ARG A 287 -0.44 -0.73 4.61
CA ARG A 287 -1.83 -0.42 4.27
C ARG A 287 -2.41 -1.38 3.22
N GLU A 288 -1.59 -1.75 2.22
CA GLU A 288 -2.03 -2.65 1.15
C GLU A 288 -2.27 -4.07 1.65
N VAL A 289 -1.44 -4.55 2.58
CA VAL A 289 -1.59 -5.88 3.16
C VAL A 289 -2.83 -5.94 4.04
N TYR A 290 -3.02 -4.96 4.92
CA TYR A 290 -4.25 -4.84 5.71
C TYR A 290 -5.48 -4.73 4.83
N HIS A 291 -5.43 -3.89 3.78
CA HIS A 291 -6.53 -3.71 2.85
C HIS A 291 -6.90 -5.00 2.11
N ASN A 292 -5.91 -5.74 1.57
CA ASN A 292 -6.17 -6.97 0.83
C ASN A 292 -6.64 -8.10 1.75
N LEU A 293 -6.12 -8.18 2.98
CA LEU A 293 -6.64 -9.10 3.99
C LEU A 293 -8.11 -8.77 4.33
N ALA A 294 -8.43 -7.49 4.50
CA ALA A 294 -9.80 -7.03 4.69
C ALA A 294 -10.70 -7.37 3.50
N ALA A 295 -10.26 -7.08 2.25
CA ALA A 295 -11.00 -7.41 1.04
C ALA A 295 -11.25 -8.92 0.92
N THR A 296 -10.28 -9.73 1.35
CA THR A 296 -10.40 -11.19 1.38
C THR A 296 -11.49 -11.65 2.35
N HIS A 297 -11.48 -11.15 3.58
CA HIS A 297 -12.53 -11.45 4.57
C HIS A 297 -13.90 -10.91 4.12
N HIS A 298 -13.94 -9.74 3.50
CA HIS A 298 -15.18 -9.18 2.95
C HIS A 298 -15.77 -10.08 1.83
N GLN A 299 -14.94 -10.66 0.96
CA GLN A 299 -15.40 -11.63 -0.04
C GLN A 299 -15.94 -12.92 0.59
N ILE A 300 -15.29 -13.41 1.63
CA ILE A 300 -15.77 -14.58 2.38
C ILE A 300 -17.14 -14.27 3.00
N ALA A 301 -17.26 -13.15 3.71
CA ALA A 301 -18.55 -12.71 4.29
C ALA A 301 -19.63 -12.56 3.22
N LEU A 302 -19.31 -11.95 2.07
CA LEU A 302 -20.25 -11.80 0.95
C LEU A 302 -20.72 -13.15 0.39
N ASN A 303 -19.84 -14.15 0.34
CA ASN A 303 -20.20 -15.50 -0.08
C ASN A 303 -21.21 -16.15 0.88
N TYR A 304 -20.99 -16.01 2.20
CA TYR A 304 -21.94 -16.47 3.22
C TYR A 304 -23.28 -15.74 3.10
N TYR A 305 -23.26 -14.42 2.99
CA TYR A 305 -24.48 -13.61 2.81
C TYR A 305 -25.29 -14.03 1.57
N GLN A 306 -24.62 -14.31 0.43
CA GLN A 306 -25.30 -14.74 -0.79
C GLN A 306 -25.84 -16.16 -0.72
N SER A 307 -25.36 -16.97 0.20
CA SER A 307 -25.79 -18.35 0.43
C SER A 307 -26.95 -18.45 1.45
N ASP A 308 -27.39 -17.34 2.03
CA ASP A 308 -28.50 -17.31 2.99
C ASP A 308 -29.80 -17.79 2.33
N PRO A 309 -30.45 -18.84 2.85
CA PRO A 309 -31.69 -19.42 2.28
C PRO A 309 -32.84 -18.40 2.16
N GLU A 310 -32.94 -17.45 3.10
CA GLU A 310 -34.01 -16.43 3.06
C GLU A 310 -33.80 -15.41 1.94
N LEU A 311 -32.54 -15.03 1.68
CA LEU A 311 -32.19 -14.15 0.55
C LEU A 311 -32.41 -14.84 -0.79
N VAL A 312 -32.06 -16.14 -0.86
CA VAL A 312 -32.29 -16.97 -2.06
C VAL A 312 -33.76 -17.07 -2.39
N LYS A 313 -34.64 -17.25 -1.37
CA LYS A 313 -36.10 -17.29 -1.55
C LYS A 313 -36.68 -16.00 -2.13
N LYS A 314 -36.15 -14.84 -1.69
CA LYS A 314 -36.63 -13.51 -2.15
C LYS A 314 -36.17 -13.19 -3.58
N ARG A 315 -35.35 -13.99 -4.21
CA ARG A 315 -34.77 -13.80 -5.56
C ARG A 315 -34.10 -12.43 -5.77
N LEU A 316 -33.84 -11.69 -4.68
CA LEU A 316 -33.18 -10.40 -4.72
C LEU A 316 -31.71 -10.57 -4.33
N LEU A 317 -30.81 -10.25 -5.24
CA LEU A 317 -29.38 -10.19 -4.96
C LEU A 317 -29.06 -9.00 -4.01
N PRO A 318 -27.95 -9.03 -3.26
CA PRO A 318 -27.55 -7.90 -2.42
C PRO A 318 -27.39 -6.61 -3.23
N PHE A 319 -27.23 -5.47 -2.55
CA PHE A 319 -26.80 -4.24 -3.22
C PHE A 319 -25.41 -4.46 -3.85
N ARG A 320 -25.20 -3.85 -5.02
CA ARG A 320 -23.93 -3.94 -5.71
C ARG A 320 -22.96 -2.87 -5.17
N LEU A 321 -22.11 -3.31 -4.28
CA LEU A 321 -21.08 -2.49 -3.63
C LEU A 321 -19.69 -2.91 -4.08
N PRO A 322 -18.73 -2.00 -4.19
CA PRO A 322 -17.37 -2.33 -4.58
C PRO A 322 -16.64 -3.10 -3.46
N ILE A 323 -15.90 -4.13 -3.85
CA ILE A 323 -14.86 -4.77 -3.06
C ILE A 323 -13.65 -4.84 -3.97
N MET A 324 -12.74 -3.89 -3.85
CA MET A 324 -11.59 -3.74 -4.73
C MET A 324 -10.32 -4.17 -4.01
N ALA A 325 -9.57 -5.11 -4.59
CA ALA A 325 -8.23 -5.44 -4.14
C ALA A 325 -7.20 -4.44 -4.69
N ASP A 326 -6.13 -4.20 -3.94
CA ASP A 326 -4.96 -3.47 -4.38
C ASP A 326 -3.84 -4.46 -4.78
N PRO A 327 -3.60 -4.69 -6.08
CA PRO A 327 -2.57 -5.61 -6.54
C PRO A 327 -1.16 -5.04 -6.43
N TYR A 328 -1.05 -3.78 -6.06
CA TYR A 328 0.23 -3.11 -5.93
C TYR A 328 0.64 -3.09 -4.46
N THR A 329 1.36 -4.12 -4.02
CA THR A 329 2.27 -3.88 -2.92
C THR A 329 3.63 -3.56 -3.48
N ARG A 330 4.26 -2.65 -2.84
CA ARG A 330 5.59 -2.17 -3.13
C ARG A 330 6.68 -3.16 -2.66
N ALA A 331 6.26 -4.30 -2.10
CA ALA A 331 7.12 -5.40 -1.70
C ALA A 331 6.74 -6.70 -2.45
N ALA A 332 6.78 -6.68 -3.77
CA ALA A 332 6.26 -7.79 -4.57
C ALA A 332 7.08 -9.08 -4.52
N PHE A 333 6.39 -10.17 -4.46
CA PHE A 333 6.47 -11.52 -5.07
C PHE A 333 6.37 -12.73 -4.14
N GLY A 334 5.33 -13.57 -4.32
CA GLY A 334 5.20 -14.93 -3.94
C GLY A 334 3.95 -15.56 -3.34
N ILE A 335 3.64 -16.80 -3.20
CA ILE A 335 2.36 -17.56 -3.12
C ILE A 335 2.09 -18.47 -1.91
N THR A 336 0.84 -18.84 -1.51
CA THR A 336 0.38 -20.12 -0.93
C THR A 336 -1.07 -20.39 -0.49
N ARG A 337 -1.37 -21.55 0.16
CA ARG A 337 -2.64 -22.25 0.35
C ARG A 337 -3.15 -22.44 1.80
N GLY A 338 -4.45 -22.71 2.05
CA GLY A 338 -5.08 -23.12 3.27
C GLY A 338 -6.52 -23.63 3.27
N ARG A 339 -7.11 -23.95 4.39
CA ARG A 339 -8.18 -24.88 4.73
C ARG A 339 -9.60 -24.26 4.77
N LYS A 340 -10.68 -25.08 4.65
CA LYS A 340 -12.11 -24.69 4.67
C LYS A 340 -12.63 -24.24 6.03
N PRO A 341 -13.55 -23.23 6.09
CA PRO A 341 -14.15 -22.76 7.34
C PRO A 341 -15.48 -23.43 7.70
N ASN A 342 -15.92 -23.19 8.94
CA ASN A 342 -17.12 -23.74 9.54
C ASN A 342 -18.27 -22.69 9.57
N GLN A 343 -19.49 -23.09 9.80
CA GLN A 343 -20.75 -22.41 9.44
C GLN A 343 -21.17 -21.13 10.22
N ASN A 344 -20.37 -20.62 11.13
CA ASN A 344 -20.69 -19.39 11.90
C ASN A 344 -19.94 -18.14 11.44
N ASP A 345 -19.58 -18.08 10.16
CA ASP A 345 -18.42 -17.26 9.76
C ASP A 345 -18.76 -15.90 9.13
N PHE A 346 -20.02 -15.57 8.85
CA PHE A 346 -20.35 -14.24 8.29
C PHE A 346 -19.94 -13.11 9.26
N GLU A 347 -20.43 -13.16 10.50
CA GLU A 347 -20.16 -12.11 11.50
C GLU A 347 -18.66 -12.01 11.76
N GLN A 348 -17.99 -13.15 11.95
CA GLN A 348 -16.54 -13.17 12.15
C GLN A 348 -15.78 -12.55 10.98
N HIS A 349 -16.12 -12.91 9.74
CA HIS A 349 -15.41 -12.42 8.58
C HIS A 349 -15.72 -10.96 8.26
N ILE A 350 -16.95 -10.51 8.45
CA ILE A 350 -17.28 -9.10 8.23
C ILE A 350 -16.61 -8.19 9.28
N ASP A 351 -16.54 -8.63 10.53
CA ASP A 351 -15.84 -7.91 11.60
C ASP A 351 -14.33 -7.84 11.34
N LEU A 352 -13.72 -8.94 10.91
CA LEU A 352 -12.32 -8.95 10.49
C LEU A 352 -12.07 -8.01 9.29
N ALA A 353 -12.96 -7.99 8.32
CA ALA A 353 -12.86 -7.08 7.18
C ALA A 353 -12.91 -5.62 7.66
N ILE A 354 -13.88 -5.25 8.48
CA ILE A 354 -14.02 -3.91 9.05
C ILE A 354 -12.74 -3.52 9.80
N LYS A 355 -12.28 -4.37 10.72
CA LYS A 355 -11.08 -4.15 11.52
C LYS A 355 -9.84 -3.90 10.64
N HIS A 356 -9.60 -4.74 9.64
CA HIS A 356 -8.42 -4.63 8.80
C HIS A 356 -8.49 -3.44 7.83
N TYR A 357 -9.69 -3.03 7.36
CA TYR A 357 -9.82 -1.77 6.63
C TYR A 357 -9.51 -0.56 7.52
N GLN A 358 -9.93 -0.58 8.79
CA GLN A 358 -9.58 0.47 9.76
C GLN A 358 -8.06 0.54 9.96
N LEU A 359 -7.39 -0.60 10.16
CA LEU A 359 -5.93 -0.66 10.26
C LEU A 359 -5.23 -0.16 9.00
N ALA A 360 -5.78 -0.44 7.80
CA ALA A 360 -5.24 0.12 6.56
C ALA A 360 -5.36 1.66 6.50
N ILE A 361 -6.45 2.20 7.02
CA ILE A 361 -6.67 3.65 7.13
C ILE A 361 -5.76 4.27 8.20
N GLU A 362 -5.52 3.59 9.31
CA GLU A 362 -4.56 4.02 10.33
C GLU A 362 -3.14 4.11 9.78
N GLN A 363 -2.75 3.18 8.88
CA GLN A 363 -1.47 3.24 8.18
C GLN A 363 -1.39 4.38 7.15
N ASP A 364 -2.52 4.77 6.55
CA ASP A 364 -2.61 5.88 5.61
C ASP A 364 -4.03 6.46 5.56
N VAL A 365 -4.19 7.61 6.21
CA VAL A 365 -5.49 8.34 6.28
C VAL A 365 -5.97 8.87 4.93
N ASN A 366 -5.14 8.84 3.89
CA ASN A 366 -5.51 9.24 2.54
C ASN A 366 -5.80 8.05 1.61
N TYR A 367 -5.78 6.82 2.14
CA TYR A 367 -5.99 5.62 1.35
C TYR A 367 -7.47 5.42 0.99
N LEU A 368 -7.95 6.18 0.02
CA LEU A 368 -9.36 6.22 -0.43
C LEU A 368 -9.98 4.84 -0.64
N LEU A 369 -9.21 3.89 -1.17
CA LEU A 369 -9.68 2.55 -1.47
C LEU A 369 -10.15 1.80 -0.21
N ALA A 370 -9.45 1.98 0.92
CA ALA A 370 -9.86 1.40 2.18
C ALA A 370 -11.15 2.01 2.72
N TYR A 371 -11.35 3.32 2.59
CA TYR A 371 -12.61 3.96 2.98
C TYR A 371 -13.81 3.47 2.16
N GLN A 372 -13.65 3.31 0.84
CA GLN A 372 -14.69 2.79 -0.04
C GLN A 372 -15.12 1.38 0.37
N ASN A 373 -14.13 0.50 0.56
CA ASN A 373 -14.39 -0.88 0.94
C ASN A 373 -14.90 -1.00 2.38
N LEU A 374 -14.42 -0.17 3.32
CA LEU A 374 -14.92 -0.11 4.70
C LEU A 374 -16.41 0.28 4.73
N ALA A 375 -16.77 1.32 3.99
CA ALA A 375 -18.17 1.73 3.91
C ALA A 375 -19.05 0.63 3.27
N SER A 376 -18.54 -0.07 2.24
CA SER A 376 -19.22 -1.23 1.66
C SER A 376 -19.39 -2.37 2.68
N ALA A 377 -18.37 -2.63 3.50
CA ALA A 377 -18.42 -3.63 4.57
C ALA A 377 -19.45 -3.26 5.66
N TYR A 378 -19.50 -1.99 6.07
CA TYR A 378 -20.54 -1.53 7.00
C TYR A 378 -21.95 -1.69 6.45
N LEU A 379 -22.17 -1.41 5.14
CA LEU A 379 -23.49 -1.64 4.53
C LEU A 379 -23.84 -3.13 4.47
N LEU A 380 -22.87 -3.99 4.20
CA LEU A 380 -23.08 -5.44 4.22
C LEU A 380 -23.38 -5.95 5.64
N ASN A 381 -22.77 -5.33 6.66
CA ASN A 381 -22.99 -5.61 8.09
C ASN A 381 -24.26 -4.93 8.66
N ASN A 382 -25.10 -4.33 7.82
CA ASN A 382 -26.29 -3.59 8.23
C ASN A 382 -26.00 -2.41 9.19
N GLU A 383 -24.89 -1.72 8.99
CA GLU A 383 -24.44 -0.54 9.76
C GLU A 383 -24.41 0.74 8.88
N PRO A 384 -25.53 1.15 8.26
CA PRO A 384 -25.55 2.20 7.24
C PRO A 384 -25.11 3.58 7.77
N TYR A 385 -25.38 3.89 9.04
CA TYR A 385 -24.91 5.15 9.65
C TYR A 385 -23.39 5.25 9.70
N LYS A 386 -22.70 4.15 10.03
CA LYS A 386 -21.23 4.10 10.01
C LYS A 386 -20.67 4.25 8.58
N ALA A 387 -21.33 3.63 7.60
CA ALA A 387 -20.95 3.79 6.20
C ALA A 387 -21.04 5.24 5.73
N ILE A 388 -22.15 5.92 6.06
CA ILE A 388 -22.35 7.34 5.73
C ILE A 388 -21.28 8.19 6.42
N ALA A 389 -21.08 8.01 7.72
CA ALA A 389 -20.07 8.76 8.48
C ALA A 389 -18.66 8.58 7.91
N THR A 390 -18.30 7.37 7.49
CA THR A 390 -17.01 7.06 6.89
C THR A 390 -16.75 7.85 5.60
N LEU A 391 -17.79 8.17 4.81
CA LEU A 391 -17.62 8.78 3.48
C LEU A 391 -18.02 10.25 3.41
N GLN A 392 -18.74 10.80 4.39
CA GLN A 392 -19.33 12.15 4.29
C GLN A 392 -18.30 13.26 4.05
N ASP A 393 -17.10 13.18 4.63
CA ASP A 393 -16.06 14.20 4.44
C ASP A 393 -15.24 13.93 3.17
N ILE A 394 -15.11 12.68 2.79
CA ILE A 394 -14.43 12.30 1.55
C ILE A 394 -15.23 12.76 0.34
N VAL A 395 -16.55 12.60 0.35
CA VAL A 395 -17.39 13.02 -0.77
C VAL A 395 -17.46 14.55 -0.92
N LYS A 396 -17.27 15.33 0.16
CA LYS A 396 -17.12 16.80 0.06
C LYS A 396 -15.87 17.18 -0.74
N ARG A 397 -14.79 16.43 -0.58
CA ARG A 397 -13.52 16.63 -1.32
C ARG A 397 -13.58 16.04 -2.73
N LEU A 398 -14.34 14.97 -2.94
CA LEU A 398 -14.49 14.25 -4.20
C LEU A 398 -15.95 14.13 -4.63
N PRO A 399 -16.65 15.26 -4.89
CA PRO A 399 -18.10 15.28 -5.11
C PRO A 399 -18.55 14.62 -6.43
N ASN A 400 -17.63 14.35 -7.33
CA ASN A 400 -17.87 13.72 -8.63
C ASN A 400 -17.32 12.28 -8.71
N ASN A 401 -17.22 11.58 -7.58
CA ASN A 401 -16.84 10.18 -7.58
C ASN A 401 -18.09 9.28 -7.57
N ALA A 402 -18.39 8.66 -8.71
CA ALA A 402 -19.58 7.81 -8.88
C ALA A 402 -19.62 6.63 -7.90
N VAL A 403 -18.47 6.07 -7.50
CA VAL A 403 -18.39 4.95 -6.56
C VAL A 403 -18.83 5.40 -5.15
N LEU A 404 -18.33 6.55 -4.67
CA LEU A 404 -18.71 7.10 -3.38
C LEU A 404 -20.20 7.44 -3.33
N LEU A 405 -20.71 8.07 -4.40
CA LEU A 405 -22.12 8.42 -4.49
C LEU A 405 -23.02 7.19 -4.50
N ASN A 406 -22.60 6.11 -5.16
CA ASN A 406 -23.32 4.84 -5.15
C ASN A 406 -23.39 4.21 -3.75
N ILE A 407 -22.28 4.18 -3.02
CA ILE A 407 -22.23 3.63 -1.65
C ILE A 407 -23.13 4.47 -0.73
N LEU A 408 -22.99 5.80 -0.78
CA LEU A 408 -23.82 6.71 0.01
C LEU A 408 -25.30 6.61 -0.34
N GLY A 409 -25.64 6.47 -1.63
CA GLY A 409 -27.02 6.27 -2.07
C GLY A 409 -27.64 5.03 -1.42
N VAL A 410 -26.92 3.91 -1.41
CA VAL A 410 -27.39 2.70 -0.70
C VAL A 410 -27.50 2.96 0.81
N GLY A 411 -26.51 3.64 1.41
CA GLY A 411 -26.54 4.00 2.83
C GLY A 411 -27.76 4.84 3.20
N PHE A 412 -28.07 5.87 2.42
CA PHE A 412 -29.25 6.71 2.66
C PHE A 412 -30.57 5.97 2.46
N PHE A 413 -30.65 5.03 1.52
CA PHE A 413 -31.83 4.19 1.40
C PHE A 413 -32.04 3.32 2.65
N LEU A 414 -30.97 2.70 3.16
CA LEU A 414 -31.04 1.86 4.36
C LEU A 414 -31.28 2.66 5.66
N THR A 415 -31.14 3.99 5.63
CA THR A 415 -31.50 4.91 6.72
C THR A 415 -32.82 5.64 6.46
N GLU A 416 -33.70 5.03 5.67
CA GLU A 416 -35.08 5.53 5.40
C GLU A 416 -35.12 6.93 4.75
N ASN A 417 -34.11 7.26 3.94
CA ASN A 417 -34.07 8.51 3.16
C ASN A 417 -33.97 8.21 1.64
N PRO A 418 -35.05 7.68 1.04
CA PRO A 418 -35.05 7.22 -0.34
C PRO A 418 -34.88 8.34 -1.37
N GLU A 419 -35.35 9.57 -1.11
CA GLU A 419 -35.21 10.69 -2.03
C GLU A 419 -33.75 11.09 -2.20
N LYS A 420 -33.03 11.13 -1.09
CA LYS A 420 -31.56 11.41 -1.13
C LYS A 420 -30.79 10.27 -1.76
N ALA A 421 -31.20 9.03 -1.51
CA ALA A 421 -30.62 7.84 -2.14
C ALA A 421 -30.75 7.90 -3.67
N GLU A 422 -31.97 8.20 -4.15
CA GLU A 422 -32.25 8.34 -5.59
C GLU A 422 -31.40 9.45 -6.22
N THR A 423 -31.34 10.62 -5.59
CA THR A 423 -30.55 11.76 -6.06
C THR A 423 -29.06 11.39 -6.22
N LEU A 424 -28.50 10.71 -5.24
CA LEU A 424 -27.08 10.32 -5.25
C LEU A 424 -26.78 9.24 -6.31
N LEU A 425 -27.65 8.25 -6.44
CA LEU A 425 -27.49 7.19 -7.45
C LEU A 425 -27.68 7.74 -8.86
N GLN A 426 -28.67 8.64 -9.05
CA GLN A 426 -28.86 9.33 -10.33
C GLN A 426 -27.63 10.16 -10.70
N LYS A 427 -27.06 10.92 -9.75
CA LYS A 427 -25.82 11.67 -9.96
C LYS A 427 -24.64 10.74 -10.30
N ALA A 428 -24.55 9.56 -9.67
CA ALA A 428 -23.51 8.58 -10.02
C ALA A 428 -23.64 8.10 -11.48
N ILE A 429 -24.88 7.91 -11.97
CA ILE A 429 -25.16 7.57 -13.38
C ILE A 429 -24.79 8.73 -14.31
N GLU A 430 -25.11 9.96 -13.96
CA GLU A 430 -24.79 11.16 -14.75
C GLU A 430 -23.26 11.34 -14.90
N ILE A 431 -22.51 11.12 -13.83
CA ILE A 431 -21.04 11.20 -13.85
C ILE A 431 -20.44 10.07 -14.69
N ASN A 432 -20.98 8.87 -14.61
CA ASN A 432 -20.54 7.72 -15.36
C ASN A 432 -21.72 6.90 -15.87
N GLY A 433 -22.21 7.22 -17.07
CA GLY A 433 -23.33 6.55 -17.72
C GLY A 433 -23.12 5.05 -17.98
N ARG A 434 -21.93 4.51 -17.74
CA ARG A 434 -21.62 3.07 -17.82
C ARG A 434 -21.42 2.42 -16.44
N PHE A 435 -21.68 3.14 -15.36
CA PHE A 435 -21.51 2.63 -14.00
C PHE A 435 -22.69 1.73 -13.59
N VAL A 436 -22.64 0.49 -14.02
CA VAL A 436 -23.71 -0.51 -13.88
C VAL A 436 -24.20 -0.72 -12.44
N ALA A 437 -23.33 -0.54 -11.43
CA ALA A 437 -23.73 -0.69 -10.04
C ALA A 437 -24.86 0.26 -9.64
N ALA A 438 -24.81 1.52 -10.09
CA ALA A 438 -25.82 2.52 -9.78
C ALA A 438 -27.17 2.20 -10.45
N TYR A 439 -27.18 1.74 -11.70
CA TYR A 439 -28.42 1.29 -12.37
C TYR A 439 -29.09 0.13 -11.62
N TYR A 440 -28.27 -0.86 -11.20
CA TYR A 440 -28.80 -1.99 -10.44
C TYR A 440 -29.38 -1.55 -9.10
N ASN A 441 -28.63 -0.75 -8.34
CA ASN A 441 -29.03 -0.33 -7.00
C ASN A 441 -30.26 0.58 -7.04
N LEU A 442 -30.29 1.52 -7.97
CA LEU A 442 -31.46 2.41 -8.14
C LEU A 442 -32.70 1.61 -8.58
N GLY A 443 -32.54 0.65 -9.50
CA GLY A 443 -33.62 -0.26 -9.88
C GLY A 443 -34.12 -1.13 -8.72
N LYS A 444 -33.20 -1.63 -7.88
CA LYS A 444 -33.55 -2.39 -6.67
C LYS A 444 -34.32 -1.52 -5.67
N ILE A 445 -33.94 -0.27 -5.47
CA ILE A 445 -34.65 0.67 -4.62
C ILE A 445 -36.08 0.91 -5.15
N ALA A 446 -36.21 1.21 -6.44
CA ALA A 446 -37.53 1.40 -7.08
C ALA A 446 -38.41 0.16 -6.91
N TYR A 447 -37.86 -1.04 -7.12
CA TYR A 447 -38.59 -2.29 -6.93
C TYR A 447 -39.08 -2.48 -5.49
N LEU A 448 -38.23 -2.20 -4.50
CA LEU A 448 -38.58 -2.30 -3.08
C LEU A 448 -39.62 -1.26 -2.65
N GLN A 449 -39.74 -0.14 -3.37
CA GLN A 449 -40.77 0.89 -3.18
C GLN A 449 -42.05 0.60 -3.96
N GLY A 450 -42.14 -0.49 -4.73
CA GLY A 450 -43.29 -0.89 -5.53
C GLY A 450 -43.35 -0.27 -6.93
N ASP A 451 -42.36 0.54 -7.35
CA ASP A 451 -42.25 1.07 -8.71
C ASP A 451 -41.55 0.08 -9.64
N GLU A 452 -42.25 -0.97 -10.00
CA GLU A 452 -41.75 -2.01 -10.90
C GLU A 452 -41.41 -1.47 -12.29
N ALA A 453 -42.15 -0.48 -12.79
CA ALA A 453 -41.91 0.09 -14.11
C ALA A 453 -40.55 0.80 -14.19
N LYS A 454 -40.23 1.61 -13.19
CA LYS A 454 -38.95 2.28 -13.04
C LYS A 454 -37.80 1.26 -12.83
N ALA A 455 -38.03 0.25 -11.99
CA ALA A 455 -37.06 -0.82 -11.75
C ALA A 455 -36.73 -1.55 -13.05
N HIS A 456 -37.73 -1.97 -13.83
CA HIS A 456 -37.53 -2.64 -15.12
C HIS A 456 -36.75 -1.78 -16.11
N LYS A 457 -37.06 -0.49 -16.22
CA LYS A 457 -36.32 0.44 -17.10
C LYS A 457 -34.85 0.53 -16.72
N LEU A 458 -34.54 0.67 -15.45
CA LEU A 458 -33.15 0.76 -14.94
C LEU A 458 -32.39 -0.55 -15.12
N TRP A 459 -33.03 -1.68 -14.83
CA TRP A 459 -32.42 -3.00 -15.02
C TRP A 459 -32.26 -3.36 -16.50
N GLN A 460 -33.15 -2.86 -17.39
CA GLN A 460 -32.95 -2.99 -18.83
C GLN A 460 -31.68 -2.26 -19.30
N GLU A 461 -31.42 -1.04 -18.78
CA GLU A 461 -30.15 -0.33 -19.07
C GLU A 461 -28.95 -1.08 -18.48
N PHE A 462 -29.07 -1.63 -17.25
CA PHE A 462 -28.02 -2.50 -16.71
C PHE A 462 -27.67 -3.66 -17.64
N VAL A 463 -28.68 -4.40 -18.11
CA VAL A 463 -28.51 -5.56 -19.02
C VAL A 463 -27.92 -5.14 -20.37
N LYS A 464 -28.32 -3.97 -20.88
CA LYS A 464 -27.80 -3.40 -22.12
C LYS A 464 -26.31 -3.02 -22.02
N ILE A 465 -25.91 -2.40 -20.90
CA ILE A 465 -24.51 -1.97 -20.67
C ILE A 465 -23.61 -3.15 -20.34
N ALA A 466 -24.10 -4.12 -19.58
CA ALA A 466 -23.35 -5.26 -19.10
C ALA A 466 -24.07 -6.61 -19.39
N PRO A 467 -24.33 -6.95 -20.66
CA PRO A 467 -25.07 -8.16 -21.02
C PRO A 467 -24.38 -9.44 -20.50
N ASP A 468 -23.06 -9.43 -20.42
CA ASP A 468 -22.21 -10.54 -19.95
C ASP A 468 -22.10 -10.62 -18.43
N HIS A 469 -22.79 -9.76 -17.67
CA HIS A 469 -22.74 -9.83 -16.23
C HIS A 469 -23.66 -10.92 -15.69
N ARG A 470 -23.19 -11.72 -14.69
CA ARG A 470 -24.01 -12.79 -14.08
C ARG A 470 -25.36 -12.26 -13.58
N TRP A 471 -25.42 -11.02 -13.11
CA TRP A 471 -26.63 -10.38 -12.62
C TRP A 471 -27.58 -10.00 -13.76
N SER A 472 -27.07 -9.78 -14.98
CA SER A 472 -27.93 -9.63 -16.16
C SER A 472 -28.75 -10.88 -16.42
N ARG A 473 -28.13 -12.05 -16.32
CA ARG A 473 -28.83 -13.34 -16.42
C ARG A 473 -29.88 -13.48 -15.32
N HIS A 474 -29.52 -13.14 -14.09
CA HIS A 474 -30.46 -13.17 -12.96
C HIS A 474 -31.67 -12.26 -13.17
N LEU A 475 -31.44 -11.01 -13.64
CA LEU A 475 -32.52 -10.06 -13.94
C LEU A 475 -33.42 -10.54 -15.09
N VAL A 476 -32.83 -11.07 -16.16
CA VAL A 476 -33.57 -11.65 -17.29
C VAL A 476 -34.43 -12.83 -16.83
N SER A 477 -33.88 -13.74 -16.03
CA SER A 477 -34.58 -14.97 -15.62
C SER A 477 -35.66 -14.73 -14.54
N ASN A 478 -35.48 -13.74 -13.65
CA ASN A 478 -36.35 -13.56 -12.49
C ASN A 478 -37.29 -12.35 -12.57
N PHE A 479 -36.94 -11.36 -13.41
CA PHE A 479 -37.68 -10.09 -13.50
C PHE A 479 -38.15 -9.74 -14.92
N ASN A 480 -38.15 -10.73 -15.83
CA ASN A 480 -38.65 -10.57 -17.21
C ASN A 480 -37.96 -9.44 -18.01
N ILE A 481 -36.72 -9.13 -17.70
CA ILE A 481 -35.92 -8.14 -18.42
C ILE A 481 -35.53 -8.72 -19.78
N ARG A 482 -35.68 -7.94 -20.86
CA ARG A 482 -35.33 -8.43 -22.21
C ARG A 482 -33.81 -8.63 -22.35
N ALA A 483 -33.40 -9.82 -22.78
CA ALA A 483 -32.02 -10.06 -23.15
C ALA A 483 -31.68 -9.29 -24.44
N THR A 484 -30.55 -8.59 -24.44
CA THR A 484 -30.07 -7.84 -25.63
C THR A 484 -29.29 -8.69 -26.61
N THR A 485 -28.85 -9.87 -26.19
CA THR A 485 -28.19 -10.91 -27.02
C THR A 485 -28.47 -12.29 -26.45
N PRO A 486 -28.75 -13.32 -27.25
CA PRO A 486 -28.84 -14.69 -26.76
C PRO A 486 -27.47 -15.09 -26.19
N ALA A 487 -27.43 -15.48 -24.92
CA ALA A 487 -26.26 -16.14 -24.37
C ALA A 487 -26.14 -17.50 -25.04
N SER A 488 -25.31 -17.62 -26.08
CA SER A 488 -24.88 -18.91 -26.56
C SER A 488 -24.12 -19.61 -25.45
N HIS A 489 -24.67 -20.73 -24.96
CA HIS A 489 -23.93 -21.61 -24.06
C HIS A 489 -22.86 -22.33 -24.89
N PRO A 490 -21.57 -22.16 -24.60
CA PRO A 490 -20.56 -23.01 -25.17
C PRO A 490 -20.81 -24.44 -24.65
N THR A 491 -20.76 -25.38 -25.56
CA THR A 491 -20.72 -26.81 -25.23
C THR A 491 -19.50 -27.03 -24.35
N SER A 492 -19.71 -27.74 -23.23
CA SER A 492 -18.71 -28.09 -22.23
C SER A 492 -17.45 -28.70 -22.87
N HIS A 493 -16.37 -27.91 -22.91
CA HIS A 493 -15.03 -28.48 -23.13
C HIS A 493 -14.21 -28.24 -21.86
N PRO A 494 -13.35 -29.20 -21.47
CA PRO A 494 -12.45 -29.01 -20.34
C PRO A 494 -11.40 -27.91 -20.68
N ALA A 495 -11.78 -26.68 -20.42
CA ALA A 495 -11.03 -25.50 -20.80
C ALA A 495 -9.69 -25.39 -20.04
N SER A 496 -9.61 -25.90 -18.81
CA SER A 496 -8.37 -26.04 -18.04
C SER A 496 -7.31 -26.84 -18.78
N LYS A 497 -7.65 -28.00 -19.31
CA LYS A 497 -6.72 -28.86 -20.05
C LYS A 497 -6.09 -28.18 -21.27
N GLN A 498 -6.82 -27.30 -21.97
CA GLN A 498 -6.25 -26.58 -23.11
C GLN A 498 -5.21 -25.55 -22.69
N MET A 499 -5.44 -24.88 -21.55
CA MET A 499 -4.48 -23.90 -21.02
C MET A 499 -3.25 -24.59 -20.41
N GLU A 500 -3.43 -25.74 -19.75
CA GLU A 500 -2.33 -26.58 -19.26
C GLU A 500 -1.44 -27.07 -20.42
N LEU A 501 -2.03 -27.49 -21.52
CA LEU A 501 -1.29 -27.91 -22.73
C LEU A 501 -0.44 -26.78 -23.34
N MET A 502 -0.87 -25.52 -23.24
CA MET A 502 -0.06 -24.38 -23.71
C MET A 502 1.22 -24.21 -22.92
N VAL A 503 1.23 -24.57 -21.66
CA VAL A 503 2.38 -24.49 -20.76
C VAL A 503 3.19 -25.78 -20.77
N GLY A 504 2.56 -26.93 -21.12
CA GLY A 504 3.14 -28.26 -21.06
C GLY A 504 3.20 -28.84 -19.64
N VAL A 505 2.46 -28.26 -18.71
CA VAL A 505 2.36 -28.72 -17.31
C VAL A 505 0.89 -28.87 -16.96
N GLN A 506 0.55 -29.86 -16.16
CA GLN A 506 -0.82 -30.10 -15.69
C GLN A 506 -0.92 -29.97 -14.18
N ILE A 507 -2.11 -29.60 -13.69
CA ILE A 507 -2.43 -29.66 -12.27
C ILE A 507 -2.35 -31.14 -11.83
N GLY A 508 -1.68 -31.36 -10.70
CA GLY A 508 -1.42 -32.70 -10.16
C GLY A 508 -0.10 -33.32 -10.60
N HIS A 509 0.61 -32.79 -11.60
CA HIS A 509 1.98 -33.21 -11.89
C HIS A 509 2.91 -33.00 -10.69
N TYR A 510 3.92 -33.82 -10.56
CA TYR A 510 5.02 -33.60 -9.64
C TYR A 510 6.09 -32.68 -10.26
N LEU A 511 6.91 -32.06 -9.42
CA LEU A 511 7.93 -31.09 -9.88
C LEU A 511 8.96 -31.70 -10.85
N ASP A 512 9.24 -32.98 -10.75
CA ASP A 512 10.14 -33.74 -11.64
C ASP A 512 9.51 -34.07 -13.01
N GLU A 513 8.18 -33.93 -13.15
CA GLU A 513 7.46 -34.09 -14.40
C GLU A 513 7.39 -32.78 -15.23
N ILE A 514 7.88 -31.67 -14.68
CA ILE A 514 7.86 -30.38 -15.38
C ILE A 514 8.89 -30.39 -16.52
N PRO A 515 8.50 -30.05 -17.76
CA PRO A 515 9.39 -30.19 -18.91
C PRO A 515 10.53 -29.14 -18.88
N ASP A 516 11.74 -29.57 -19.20
CA ASP A 516 12.93 -28.73 -19.31
C ASP A 516 12.79 -27.59 -20.33
N SER A 517 11.84 -27.70 -21.27
CA SER A 517 11.53 -26.66 -22.26
C SER A 517 11.07 -25.34 -21.67
N LEU A 518 10.62 -25.31 -20.42
CA LEU A 518 10.29 -24.07 -19.70
C LEU A 518 11.55 -23.31 -19.24
N GLY A 519 12.72 -23.96 -19.25
CA GLY A 519 13.99 -23.41 -18.76
C GLY A 519 14.18 -23.59 -17.26
N LYS A 520 15.24 -23.00 -16.70
CA LYS A 520 15.50 -23.07 -15.26
C LYS A 520 14.65 -22.06 -14.51
N PRO A 521 13.83 -22.51 -13.55
CA PRO A 521 13.04 -21.60 -12.72
C PRO A 521 13.90 -20.97 -11.62
N ARG A 522 13.48 -19.80 -11.16
CA ARG A 522 13.81 -19.31 -9.83
C ARG A 522 12.86 -19.99 -8.85
N THR A 523 13.41 -20.87 -8.01
CA THR A 523 12.61 -21.60 -7.02
C THR A 523 12.69 -20.94 -5.65
N LYS A 524 11.56 -20.80 -4.99
CA LYS A 524 11.43 -20.37 -3.60
C LYS A 524 10.53 -21.32 -2.83
N ASN A 525 11.02 -21.75 -1.67
CA ASN A 525 10.28 -22.59 -0.75
C ASN A 525 9.80 -21.77 0.44
N PHE A 526 8.59 -22.01 0.91
CA PHE A 526 7.98 -21.29 2.03
C PHE A 526 6.87 -22.16 2.65
N SER A 527 6.37 -21.72 3.82
CA SER A 527 5.27 -22.39 4.49
C SER A 527 4.13 -21.44 4.78
N ILE A 528 2.91 -21.95 4.78
CA ILE A 528 1.75 -21.25 5.34
C ILE A 528 1.05 -22.17 6.33
N GLY A 529 1.05 -21.77 7.56
CA GLY A 529 0.78 -22.68 8.64
C GLY A 529 1.76 -23.85 8.57
N ASP A 530 1.25 -25.06 8.67
CA ASP A 530 2.04 -26.30 8.68
C ASP A 530 2.30 -26.90 7.27
N THR A 531 1.88 -26.21 6.22
CA THR A 531 1.99 -26.75 4.85
C THR A 531 3.15 -26.10 4.09
N ALA A 532 4.02 -26.94 3.52
CA ALA A 532 5.14 -26.50 2.70
C ALA A 532 4.71 -26.32 1.23
N TYR A 533 5.26 -25.31 0.59
CA TYR A 533 5.01 -24.96 -0.79
C TYR A 533 6.27 -24.55 -1.53
N SER A 534 6.27 -24.72 -2.85
CA SER A 534 7.30 -24.22 -3.75
C SER A 534 6.69 -23.32 -4.80
N LEU A 535 7.31 -22.15 -5.03
CA LEU A 535 7.05 -21.29 -6.18
C LEU A 535 8.18 -21.45 -7.18
N LEU A 536 7.85 -21.80 -8.40
CA LEU A 536 8.77 -21.87 -9.52
C LEU A 536 8.41 -20.76 -10.52
N GLU A 537 9.32 -19.82 -10.74
CA GLU A 537 9.15 -18.72 -11.69
C GLU A 537 10.06 -18.92 -12.89
N TYR A 538 9.46 -19.02 -14.07
CA TYR A 538 10.15 -19.21 -15.32
C TYR A 538 10.34 -17.91 -16.09
N PRO A 539 11.45 -17.74 -16.83
CA PRO A 539 11.75 -16.50 -17.56
C PRO A 539 10.69 -16.11 -18.61
N ASN A 540 9.97 -17.10 -19.16
CA ASN A 540 8.89 -16.91 -20.13
C ASN A 540 7.58 -16.39 -19.55
N GLY A 541 7.52 -16.09 -18.26
CA GLY A 541 6.33 -15.55 -17.59
C GLY A 541 5.36 -16.58 -17.05
N VAL A 542 5.75 -17.85 -17.02
CA VAL A 542 5.04 -18.93 -16.32
C VAL A 542 5.49 -18.92 -14.85
N SER A 543 4.54 -19.10 -13.94
CA SER A 543 4.82 -19.36 -12.52
C SER A 543 4.01 -20.59 -12.08
N ILE A 544 4.64 -21.51 -11.39
CA ILE A 544 4.02 -22.74 -10.90
C ILE A 544 4.07 -22.76 -9.39
N VAL A 545 2.97 -23.14 -8.78
CA VAL A 545 2.84 -23.35 -7.34
C VAL A 545 2.65 -24.83 -7.10
N ALA A 546 3.55 -25.39 -6.33
CA ALA A 546 3.44 -26.76 -5.87
C ALA A 546 3.22 -26.82 -4.36
N GLU A 547 2.44 -27.78 -3.91
CA GLU A 547 2.20 -28.17 -2.52
C GLU A 547 2.80 -29.53 -2.29
N ILE A 548 3.82 -29.62 -1.45
CA ILE A 548 4.56 -30.88 -1.23
C ILE A 548 4.91 -31.54 -2.59
N ASP A 549 5.59 -30.76 -3.46
CA ASP A 549 6.05 -31.14 -4.79
C ASP A 549 4.97 -31.43 -5.85
N GLU A 550 3.68 -31.33 -5.55
CA GLU A 550 2.57 -31.50 -6.49
C GLU A 550 2.06 -30.14 -7.00
N VAL A 551 1.98 -29.96 -8.31
CA VAL A 551 1.51 -28.74 -8.99
C VAL A 551 0.04 -28.46 -8.64
N ARG A 552 -0.23 -27.30 -8.07
CA ARG A 552 -1.56 -26.87 -7.63
C ARG A 552 -2.10 -25.64 -8.37
N ILE A 553 -1.22 -24.78 -8.85
CA ILE A 553 -1.61 -23.61 -9.63
C ILE A 553 -0.55 -23.37 -10.71
N ILE A 554 -1.01 -23.13 -11.92
CA ILE A 554 -0.19 -22.64 -13.02
C ILE A 554 -0.67 -21.21 -13.32
N PHE A 555 0.22 -20.26 -13.24
CA PHE A 555 -0.05 -18.86 -13.53
C PHE A 555 0.76 -18.37 -14.71
N VAL A 556 0.14 -17.59 -15.59
CA VAL A 556 0.75 -17.05 -16.79
C VAL A 556 0.60 -15.53 -16.81
N SER A 557 1.71 -14.84 -16.92
CA SER A 557 1.76 -13.37 -17.00
C SER A 557 1.81 -12.86 -18.44
N GLU A 558 1.74 -11.55 -18.61
CA GLU A 558 1.84 -10.89 -19.92
C GLU A 558 3.15 -11.12 -20.68
N LYS A 559 4.18 -11.68 -20.05
CA LYS A 559 5.44 -12.08 -20.70
C LYS A 559 5.32 -13.36 -21.52
N PHE A 560 4.24 -14.12 -21.30
CA PHE A 560 4.04 -15.39 -21.98
C PHE A 560 3.56 -15.18 -23.42
N ASN A 561 4.36 -15.60 -24.39
CA ASN A 561 4.14 -15.29 -25.82
C ASN A 561 3.71 -16.51 -26.67
N VAL A 562 3.30 -17.61 -26.05
CA VAL A 562 2.78 -18.76 -26.78
C VAL A 562 1.35 -18.45 -27.23
N LYS A 563 1.08 -18.63 -28.54
CA LYS A 563 -0.25 -18.42 -29.11
C LYS A 563 -0.92 -19.75 -29.38
N HIS A 564 -2.13 -19.90 -28.88
CA HIS A 564 -3.00 -21.02 -29.21
C HIS A 564 -4.02 -20.61 -30.28
N THR A 565 -4.18 -21.39 -31.32
CA THR A 565 -5.04 -21.07 -32.48
C THR A 565 -6.54 -21.07 -32.13
N GLN A 566 -6.95 -21.86 -31.14
CA GLN A 566 -8.35 -22.02 -30.73
C GLN A 566 -8.66 -21.49 -29.33
N GLY A 567 -7.63 -21.18 -28.52
CA GLY A 567 -7.79 -20.78 -27.13
C GLY A 567 -7.74 -19.26 -26.89
N ILE A 568 -7.73 -18.91 -25.60
CA ILE A 568 -7.51 -17.55 -25.13
C ILE A 568 -6.00 -17.31 -24.98
N ASN A 569 -5.54 -16.19 -25.53
CA ASN A 569 -4.15 -15.75 -25.45
C ASN A 569 -4.05 -14.44 -24.68
N ILE A 570 -2.87 -14.08 -24.21
CA ILE A 570 -2.58 -12.73 -23.75
C ILE A 570 -2.97 -11.74 -24.87
N GLY A 571 -3.68 -10.66 -24.51
CA GLY A 571 -4.24 -9.68 -25.44
C GLY A 571 -5.61 -10.06 -26.04
N SER A 572 -6.13 -11.25 -25.81
CA SER A 572 -7.50 -11.65 -26.22
C SER A 572 -8.54 -10.71 -25.59
N THR A 573 -9.59 -10.39 -26.35
CA THR A 573 -10.65 -9.51 -25.86
C THR A 573 -11.59 -10.21 -24.86
N ARG A 574 -12.24 -9.44 -23.98
CA ARG A 574 -13.31 -9.93 -23.10
C ARG A 574 -14.36 -10.73 -23.90
N LYS A 575 -14.79 -10.22 -25.05
CA LYS A 575 -15.77 -10.88 -25.91
C LYS A 575 -15.31 -12.30 -26.28
N LYS A 576 -14.04 -12.48 -26.64
CA LYS A 576 -13.48 -13.80 -26.94
C LYS A 576 -13.45 -14.72 -25.72
N VAL A 577 -13.11 -14.19 -24.54
CA VAL A 577 -13.18 -14.94 -23.27
C VAL A 577 -14.60 -15.43 -23.03
N ILE A 578 -15.58 -14.54 -23.10
CA ILE A 578 -16.99 -14.90 -22.86
C ILE A 578 -17.52 -15.89 -23.91
N SER A 579 -17.10 -15.77 -25.18
CA SER A 579 -17.53 -16.73 -26.22
C SER A 579 -16.94 -18.12 -26.00
N ASN A 580 -15.77 -18.25 -25.38
CA ASN A 580 -15.11 -19.54 -25.13
C ASN A 580 -15.56 -20.20 -23.81
N TYR A 581 -15.69 -19.42 -22.74
CA TYR A 581 -15.92 -19.94 -21.39
C TYR A 581 -17.32 -19.59 -20.83
N GLY A 582 -18.10 -18.86 -21.58
CA GLY A 582 -19.38 -18.34 -21.08
C GLY A 582 -19.20 -17.23 -20.06
N LEU A 583 -20.25 -17.00 -19.26
CA LEU A 583 -20.22 -15.99 -18.21
C LEU A 583 -19.47 -16.49 -16.98
N PRO A 584 -18.57 -15.69 -16.41
CA PRO A 584 -17.84 -16.08 -15.21
C PRO A 584 -18.78 -16.26 -14.01
N THR A 585 -18.45 -17.19 -13.13
CA THR A 585 -19.17 -17.41 -11.88
C THR A 585 -18.96 -16.25 -10.92
N LEU A 586 -17.75 -15.70 -10.87
CA LEU A 586 -17.39 -14.59 -10.00
C LEU A 586 -16.52 -13.58 -10.76
N ARG A 587 -16.68 -12.30 -10.44
CA ARG A 587 -15.80 -11.21 -10.89
C ARG A 587 -15.21 -10.53 -9.69
N LEU A 588 -13.91 -10.40 -9.67
CA LEU A 588 -13.18 -9.69 -8.64
C LEU A 588 -12.58 -8.42 -9.24
N ASP A 589 -12.92 -7.30 -8.66
CA ASP A 589 -12.41 -6.01 -9.08
C ASP A 589 -11.08 -5.69 -8.38
N SER A 590 -10.14 -5.07 -9.09
CA SER A 590 -8.89 -4.56 -8.56
C SER A 590 -8.51 -3.26 -9.27
N THR A 591 -7.57 -2.52 -8.72
CA THR A 591 -7.06 -1.29 -9.34
C THR A 591 -6.36 -1.54 -10.69
N ARG A 592 -5.91 -2.78 -10.97
CA ARG A 592 -5.31 -3.18 -12.24
C ARG A 592 -6.32 -3.71 -13.26
N GLY A 593 -7.57 -3.85 -12.88
CA GLY A 593 -8.59 -4.40 -13.76
C GLY A 593 -9.47 -5.44 -13.07
N GLN A 594 -9.90 -6.44 -13.80
CA GLN A 594 -10.92 -7.36 -13.34
C GLN A 594 -10.50 -8.81 -13.56
N ASN A 595 -10.72 -9.68 -12.56
CA ASN A 595 -10.54 -11.12 -12.69
C ASN A 595 -11.88 -11.79 -12.94
N LEU A 596 -11.94 -12.64 -13.96
CA LEU A 596 -13.09 -13.46 -14.31
C LEU A 596 -12.80 -14.89 -13.85
N LEU A 597 -13.59 -15.41 -12.90
CA LEU A 597 -13.39 -16.73 -12.31
C LEU A 597 -14.40 -17.72 -12.85
N TYR A 598 -13.88 -18.87 -13.23
CA TYR A 598 -14.60 -20.07 -13.71
C TYR A 598 -14.22 -21.27 -12.82
N PRO A 599 -14.72 -21.36 -11.57
CA PRO A 599 -14.26 -22.39 -10.63
C PRO A 599 -14.56 -23.81 -11.09
N GLN A 600 -15.63 -24.02 -11.88
CA GLN A 600 -15.98 -25.31 -12.45
C GLN A 600 -14.96 -25.78 -13.50
N ASP A 601 -14.34 -24.82 -14.19
CA ASP A 601 -13.29 -25.07 -15.18
C ASP A 601 -11.88 -24.96 -14.57
N GLY A 602 -11.75 -24.60 -13.29
CA GLY A 602 -10.47 -24.37 -12.62
C GLY A 602 -9.66 -23.22 -13.22
N ILE A 603 -10.32 -22.15 -13.70
CA ILE A 603 -9.66 -21.07 -14.44
C ILE A 603 -10.00 -19.69 -13.84
N SER A 604 -8.98 -18.83 -13.78
CA SER A 604 -9.13 -17.39 -13.53
C SER A 604 -8.43 -16.60 -14.63
N ILE A 605 -9.11 -15.61 -15.20
CA ILE A 605 -8.59 -14.77 -16.30
C ILE A 605 -8.62 -13.32 -15.87
N GLN A 606 -7.47 -12.67 -15.88
CA GLN A 606 -7.36 -11.24 -15.56
C GLN A 606 -7.45 -10.39 -16.82
N LEU A 607 -8.29 -9.39 -16.76
CA LEU A 607 -8.49 -8.39 -17.82
C LEU A 607 -8.05 -7.00 -17.36
N ALA A 608 -7.32 -6.30 -18.20
CA ALA A 608 -7.12 -4.85 -18.11
C ALA A 608 -7.55 -4.22 -19.43
N HIS A 609 -8.31 -3.13 -19.38
CA HIS A 609 -8.86 -2.45 -20.57
C HIS A 609 -9.55 -3.43 -21.54
N ASP A 610 -10.33 -4.37 -21.00
CA ASP A 610 -11.04 -5.44 -21.72
C ASP A 610 -10.15 -6.42 -22.52
N LYS A 611 -8.86 -6.48 -22.21
CA LYS A 611 -7.91 -7.44 -22.77
C LYS A 611 -7.31 -8.34 -21.69
N VAL A 612 -7.08 -9.59 -22.02
CA VAL A 612 -6.40 -10.56 -21.17
C VAL A 612 -4.95 -10.13 -20.95
N ILE A 613 -4.56 -9.98 -19.68
CA ILE A 613 -3.18 -9.67 -19.27
C ILE A 613 -2.53 -10.81 -18.51
N SER A 614 -3.31 -11.70 -17.93
CA SER A 614 -2.83 -12.92 -17.26
C SER A 614 -3.95 -13.91 -17.11
N TRP A 615 -3.60 -15.17 -16.84
CA TRP A 615 -4.55 -16.21 -16.48
C TRP A 615 -3.92 -17.23 -15.52
N ALA A 616 -4.76 -17.96 -14.81
CA ALA A 616 -4.34 -19.06 -13.95
C ALA A 616 -5.23 -20.29 -14.15
N VAL A 617 -4.63 -21.47 -13.98
CA VAL A 617 -5.30 -22.77 -13.86
C VAL A 617 -5.03 -23.32 -12.47
N TYR A 618 -6.08 -23.92 -11.79
CA TYR A 618 -5.96 -24.33 -10.38
C TYR A 618 -6.91 -25.45 -10.00
#